data_c4864daf7346d214b7b6330c123aa37e
#
_entry.id   c4864daf7346d214b7b6330c123aa37e
#
_cell.length_a   1.000
_cell.length_b   1.000
_cell.length_c   1.000
_cell.angle_alpha   90.00
_cell.angle_beta   90.00
_cell.angle_gamma   90.00
#
_symmetry.space_group_name_H-M   'P 1'
#
loop_
_entity.id
_entity.type
_entity.pdbx_description
1 polymer ?
#
loop_
_entity_poly.entity_id
_entity_poly.type
_entity_poly.pdbx_seq_one_letter_code
_entity_poly.pdbx_strand_id
1 'polypeptide(L)'
;MAIIRANNVSIRYIKGDFKSIGLKEYVMRRLTGRYKIIEFWADRNISFELNKGDMLGIIGTNGAGKSTLLKAVSGIMVPTEGYMETNGSIAALLELASGFDGNLTVRENTYLRGAMLGYTRAFMNEMYDSIIEFAELKDFQEHPFKQLSSGMKSRLAFSIACLVSPDILILDEVLSVGDGAFRKKSETKMKEILSGGVTGILVSHSLPQVRSMCNKILWLDHGRQIAFTDEVDLYCDAYEEFLHSRKLPNSHSDVERLAEAFQQRMQAEKEMAQEKEIKKIQYVIEKGEKEEAVLAALNVIRRHRPELLRNIEQDQ
;
A
#
# COMPACT_ATOMS: atom_id res chain seq x y z
N MET A 1 -1.68 -17.15 -17.91
CA MET A 1 -2.68 -16.27 -18.58
C MET A 1 -2.80 -15.03 -17.72
N ALA A 2 -2.64 -13.85 -18.32
CA ALA A 2 -2.71 -12.60 -17.58
C ALA A 2 -4.10 -12.40 -16.95
N ILE A 3 -4.11 -12.07 -15.67
CA ILE A 3 -5.33 -11.73 -14.93
C ILE A 3 -5.58 -10.21 -14.97
N ILE A 4 -4.49 -9.42 -15.04
CA ILE A 4 -4.55 -7.96 -15.23
C ILE A 4 -3.61 -7.60 -16.37
N ARG A 5 -4.08 -6.80 -17.33
CA ARG A 5 -3.27 -6.26 -18.42
C ARG A 5 -3.57 -4.78 -18.62
N ALA A 6 -2.57 -3.94 -18.43
CA ALA A 6 -2.57 -2.53 -18.78
C ALA A 6 -1.73 -2.33 -20.04
N ASN A 7 -2.28 -1.72 -21.07
CA ASN A 7 -1.57 -1.44 -22.31
C ASN A 7 -1.71 0.04 -22.68
N ASN A 8 -0.59 0.77 -22.58
CA ASN A 8 -0.50 2.20 -22.87
C ASN A 8 -1.60 3.03 -22.19
N VAL A 9 -1.95 2.66 -20.96
CA VAL A 9 -3.00 3.31 -20.20
C VAL A 9 -2.62 4.75 -19.91
N SER A 10 -3.47 5.69 -20.33
CA SER A 10 -3.35 7.10 -20.02
C SER A 10 -4.69 7.63 -19.48
N ILE A 11 -4.62 8.39 -18.41
CA ILE A 11 -5.80 8.92 -17.72
C ILE A 11 -5.69 10.43 -17.62
N ARG A 12 -6.69 11.12 -18.20
CA ARG A 12 -6.78 12.56 -18.23
C ARG A 12 -7.96 13.06 -17.42
N TYR A 13 -7.68 14.03 -16.57
CA TYR A 13 -8.72 14.82 -15.90
C TYR A 13 -8.92 16.14 -16.61
N ILE A 14 -10.18 16.51 -16.77
CA ILE A 14 -10.57 17.81 -17.31
C ILE A 14 -11.09 18.66 -16.16
N LYS A 15 -10.37 19.74 -15.85
CA LYS A 15 -10.78 20.72 -14.86
C LYS A 15 -11.38 21.92 -15.58
N GLY A 16 -12.67 22.13 -15.41
CA GLY A 16 -13.39 23.29 -15.97
C GLY A 16 -14.69 23.48 -15.21
N ASP A 17 -15.24 24.68 -15.28
CA ASP A 17 -16.50 25.09 -14.62
C ASP A 17 -17.74 24.47 -15.30
N PHE A 18 -17.74 23.15 -15.54
CA PHE A 18 -18.84 22.48 -16.26
C PHE A 18 -20.13 22.32 -15.45
N LYS A 19 -20.03 22.30 -14.12
CA LYS A 19 -21.16 21.96 -13.24
C LYS A 19 -22.05 23.14 -12.85
N SER A 20 -21.61 24.39 -13.09
CA SER A 20 -22.31 25.58 -12.62
C SER A 20 -22.64 26.61 -13.72
N ILE A 21 -22.30 26.32 -14.98
CA ILE A 21 -22.47 27.31 -16.06
C ILE A 21 -23.72 26.98 -16.86
N GLY A 22 -24.68 27.88 -16.88
CA GLY A 22 -25.84 27.79 -17.78
C GLY A 22 -25.41 27.89 -19.26
N LEU A 23 -26.19 27.28 -20.18
CA LEU A 23 -25.88 27.23 -21.61
C LEU A 23 -25.55 28.61 -22.19
N LYS A 24 -26.21 29.67 -21.76
CA LYS A 24 -25.99 31.04 -22.17
C LYS A 24 -24.60 31.56 -21.77
N GLU A 25 -24.18 31.25 -20.57
CA GLU A 25 -22.86 31.62 -20.02
C GLU A 25 -21.73 30.83 -20.70
N TYR A 26 -21.95 29.55 -20.98
CA TYR A 26 -21.05 28.71 -21.77
C TYR A 26 -20.76 29.30 -23.14
N VAL A 27 -21.82 29.68 -23.88
CA VAL A 27 -21.69 30.30 -25.20
C VAL A 27 -20.94 31.63 -25.13
N MET A 28 -21.29 32.51 -24.16
CA MET A 28 -20.60 33.79 -23.94
C MET A 28 -19.12 33.62 -23.61
N ARG A 29 -18.77 32.71 -22.71
CA ARG A 29 -17.35 32.45 -22.32
C ARG A 29 -16.54 31.88 -23.49
N ARG A 30 -17.15 31.03 -24.33
CA ARG A 30 -16.53 30.49 -25.54
C ARG A 30 -16.28 31.59 -26.61
N LEU A 31 -17.22 32.49 -26.81
CA LEU A 31 -17.10 33.61 -27.75
C LEU A 31 -16.09 34.67 -27.28
N THR A 32 -15.94 34.86 -25.97
CA THR A 32 -15.02 35.86 -25.40
C THR A 32 -13.60 35.29 -25.10
N GLY A 33 -13.30 34.04 -25.48
CA GLY A 33 -12.00 33.39 -25.24
C GLY A 33 -11.67 33.16 -23.74
N ARG A 34 -12.62 33.41 -22.84
CA ARG A 34 -12.45 33.22 -21.39
C ARG A 34 -12.65 31.78 -20.91
N TYR A 35 -13.00 30.89 -21.83
CA TYR A 35 -13.22 29.47 -21.52
C TYR A 35 -11.87 28.75 -21.53
N LYS A 36 -11.27 28.56 -20.36
CA LYS A 36 -10.04 27.77 -20.20
C LYS A 36 -10.39 26.39 -19.72
N ILE A 37 -10.16 25.39 -20.54
CA ILE A 37 -10.12 23.97 -20.14
C ILE A 37 -8.69 23.70 -19.67
N ILE A 38 -8.53 23.27 -18.43
CA ILE A 38 -7.26 22.80 -17.93
C ILE A 38 -7.31 21.30 -17.99
N GLU A 39 -6.52 20.70 -18.86
CA GLU A 39 -6.32 19.27 -18.95
C GLU A 39 -5.13 18.88 -18.10
N PHE A 40 -5.32 17.88 -17.26
CA PHE A 40 -4.27 17.31 -16.42
C PHE A 40 -4.19 15.80 -16.64
N TRP A 41 -3.05 15.34 -17.10
CA TRP A 41 -2.77 13.92 -17.24
C TRP A 41 -2.27 13.37 -15.91
N ALA A 42 -3.09 12.54 -15.29
CA ALA A 42 -2.72 11.89 -14.04
C ALA A 42 -1.78 10.69 -14.27
N ASP A 43 -2.02 9.95 -15.37
CA ASP A 43 -1.20 8.84 -15.80
C ASP A 43 -1.00 8.90 -17.32
N ARG A 44 0.19 8.49 -17.79
CA ARG A 44 0.53 8.45 -19.23
C ARG A 44 1.31 7.21 -19.59
N ASN A 45 0.85 6.49 -20.61
CA ASN A 45 1.52 5.36 -21.24
C ASN A 45 1.97 4.27 -20.25
N ILE A 46 1.11 3.93 -19.29
CA ILE A 46 1.40 2.90 -18.30
C ILE A 46 1.07 1.53 -18.88
N SER A 47 2.05 0.62 -18.83
CA SER A 47 1.91 -0.75 -19.34
C SER A 47 2.51 -1.76 -18.37
N PHE A 48 1.71 -2.74 -17.95
CA PHE A 48 2.15 -3.88 -17.15
C PHE A 48 1.23 -5.07 -17.33
N GLU A 49 1.71 -6.23 -16.94
CA GLU A 49 0.94 -7.47 -16.99
C GLU A 49 1.17 -8.29 -15.71
N LEU A 50 0.08 -8.75 -15.09
CA LEU A 50 0.12 -9.62 -13.94
C LEU A 50 -0.51 -10.96 -14.25
N ASN A 51 0.17 -12.02 -13.87
CA ASN A 51 -0.35 -13.38 -13.93
C ASN A 51 -1.04 -13.72 -12.59
N LYS A 52 -1.82 -14.79 -12.60
CA LYS A 52 -2.45 -15.29 -11.37
C LYS A 52 -1.39 -15.61 -10.31
N GLY A 53 -1.56 -15.08 -9.11
CA GLY A 53 -0.64 -15.23 -8.00
C GLY A 53 0.47 -14.18 -7.94
N ASP A 54 0.59 -13.26 -8.92
CA ASP A 54 1.52 -12.15 -8.82
C ASP A 54 1.07 -11.15 -7.74
N MET A 55 2.04 -10.59 -7.04
CA MET A 55 1.83 -9.52 -6.08
C MET A 55 2.61 -8.29 -6.52
N LEU A 56 1.91 -7.26 -7.01
CA LEU A 56 2.50 -6.02 -7.52
C LEU A 56 2.58 -4.96 -6.41
N GLY A 57 3.79 -4.49 -6.11
CA GLY A 57 4.00 -3.28 -5.32
C GLY A 57 3.99 -2.03 -6.21
N ILE A 58 3.11 -1.07 -5.97
CA ILE A 58 3.14 0.23 -6.67
C ILE A 58 3.79 1.26 -5.75
N ILE A 59 4.96 1.76 -6.15
CA ILE A 59 5.70 2.79 -5.45
C ILE A 59 5.73 4.09 -6.23
N GLY A 60 5.95 5.19 -5.52
CA GLY A 60 6.00 6.54 -6.10
C GLY A 60 5.63 7.61 -5.07
N THR A 61 6.04 8.83 -5.33
CA THR A 61 5.75 9.99 -4.46
C THR A 61 4.25 10.32 -4.42
N ASN A 62 3.84 11.21 -3.52
CA ASN A 62 2.47 11.72 -3.50
C ASN A 62 2.19 12.46 -4.82
N GLY A 63 1.04 12.15 -5.44
CA GLY A 63 0.68 12.69 -6.75
C GLY A 63 1.32 11.96 -7.95
N ALA A 64 2.03 10.84 -7.74
CA ALA A 64 2.63 10.05 -8.82
C ALA A 64 1.62 9.32 -9.74
N GLY A 65 0.31 9.31 -9.40
CA GLY A 65 -0.73 8.65 -10.20
C GLY A 65 -1.29 7.37 -9.58
N LYS A 66 -0.66 6.83 -8.53
CA LYS A 66 -1.00 5.52 -7.92
C LYS A 66 -2.49 5.27 -7.72
N SER A 67 -3.18 6.19 -7.02
CA SER A 67 -4.62 6.04 -6.75
C SER A 67 -5.49 6.17 -8.00
N THR A 68 -5.04 6.91 -9.02
CA THR A 68 -5.74 7.01 -10.31
C THR A 68 -5.63 5.69 -11.07
N LEU A 69 -4.43 5.12 -11.12
CA LEU A 69 -4.19 3.82 -11.75
C LEU A 69 -5.00 2.71 -11.05
N LEU A 70 -5.07 2.72 -9.72
CA LEU A 70 -5.88 1.74 -8.97
C LEU A 70 -7.37 1.85 -9.29
N LYS A 71 -7.90 3.06 -9.50
CA LYS A 71 -9.30 3.25 -9.95
C LYS A 71 -9.53 2.68 -11.35
N ALA A 72 -8.54 2.75 -12.23
CA ALA A 72 -8.63 2.13 -13.55
C ALA A 72 -8.60 0.59 -13.45
N VAL A 73 -7.72 0.03 -12.63
CA VAL A 73 -7.66 -1.42 -12.38
C VAL A 73 -8.97 -1.94 -11.78
N SER A 74 -9.55 -1.17 -10.84
CA SER A 74 -10.83 -1.52 -10.20
C SER A 74 -12.06 -1.33 -11.10
N GLY A 75 -11.90 -0.85 -12.35
CA GLY A 75 -13.01 -0.57 -13.26
C GLY A 75 -13.85 0.66 -12.87
N ILE A 76 -13.46 1.42 -11.84
CA ILE A 76 -14.14 2.66 -11.44
C ILE A 76 -13.90 3.77 -12.47
N MET A 77 -12.76 3.71 -13.16
CA MET A 77 -12.38 4.71 -14.16
C MET A 77 -11.95 4.03 -15.45
N VAL A 78 -12.51 4.52 -16.57
CA VAL A 78 -12.10 4.07 -17.90
C VAL A 78 -10.88 4.89 -18.35
N PRO A 79 -9.80 4.26 -18.85
CA PRO A 79 -8.67 4.98 -19.43
C PRO A 79 -9.11 5.93 -20.56
N THR A 80 -8.44 7.08 -20.66
CA THR A 80 -8.66 8.03 -21.77
C THR A 80 -8.03 7.52 -23.07
N GLU A 81 -6.87 6.86 -22.94
CA GLU A 81 -6.14 6.20 -24.03
C GLU A 81 -5.59 4.85 -23.54
N GLY A 82 -5.39 3.92 -24.49
CA GLY A 82 -5.01 2.57 -24.17
C GLY A 82 -6.18 1.75 -23.63
N TYR A 83 -5.87 0.61 -23.01
CA TYR A 83 -6.89 -0.24 -22.41
C TYR A 83 -6.40 -0.93 -21.13
N MET A 84 -7.33 -1.23 -20.25
CA MET A 84 -7.15 -2.02 -19.03
C MET A 84 -8.08 -3.23 -19.10
N GLU A 85 -7.52 -4.41 -18.95
CA GLU A 85 -8.25 -5.67 -18.86
C GLU A 85 -8.03 -6.29 -17.49
N THR A 86 -9.11 -6.69 -16.83
CA THR A 86 -9.08 -7.41 -15.57
C THR A 86 -10.02 -8.61 -15.67
N ASN A 87 -9.50 -9.80 -15.36
CA ASN A 87 -10.23 -11.06 -15.44
C ASN A 87 -10.40 -11.65 -14.03
N GLY A 88 -11.62 -11.63 -13.50
CA GLY A 88 -11.94 -12.15 -12.18
C GLY A 88 -12.62 -11.13 -11.27
N SER A 89 -12.98 -11.58 -10.08
CA SER A 89 -13.58 -10.74 -9.04
C SER A 89 -12.52 -9.88 -8.37
N ILE A 90 -12.82 -8.59 -8.17
CA ILE A 90 -11.90 -7.62 -7.57
C ILE A 90 -12.44 -7.21 -6.21
N ALA A 91 -11.64 -7.37 -5.15
CA ALA A 91 -11.86 -6.72 -3.87
C ALA A 91 -10.84 -5.59 -3.68
N ALA A 92 -11.32 -4.37 -3.65
CA ALA A 92 -10.48 -3.20 -3.38
C ALA A 92 -10.68 -2.74 -1.94
N LEU A 93 -9.61 -2.73 -1.16
CA LEU A 93 -9.60 -2.16 0.20
C LEU A 93 -9.40 -0.64 0.19
N LEU A 94 -9.31 -0.03 -1.00
CA LEU A 94 -9.14 1.41 -1.24
C LEU A 94 -10.20 2.30 -0.57
N GLU A 95 -11.40 1.77 -0.44
CA GLU A 95 -12.56 2.49 0.07
C GLU A 95 -13.33 1.60 1.05
N LEU A 96 -12.61 1.11 2.09
CA LEU A 96 -13.20 0.22 3.09
C LEU A 96 -14.54 0.75 3.65
N ALA A 97 -14.69 2.08 3.77
CA ALA A 97 -15.90 2.70 4.29
C ALA A 97 -16.92 3.11 3.22
N SER A 98 -16.59 3.01 1.92
CA SER A 98 -17.52 3.38 0.84
C SER A 98 -18.51 2.24 0.54
N GLY A 99 -19.69 2.58 0.03
CA GLY A 99 -20.72 1.61 -0.35
C GLY A 99 -21.49 1.00 0.84
N PHE A 100 -21.35 1.54 2.05
CA PHE A 100 -22.20 1.22 3.19
C PHE A 100 -23.30 2.27 3.35
N ASP A 101 -24.52 1.82 3.63
CA ASP A 101 -25.62 2.73 4.01
C ASP A 101 -25.69 2.84 5.53
N GLY A 102 -25.52 4.06 6.04
CA GLY A 102 -25.54 4.32 7.48
C GLY A 102 -26.86 3.97 8.18
N ASN A 103 -27.98 3.91 7.46
CA ASN A 103 -29.29 3.62 8.01
C ASN A 103 -29.61 2.13 8.05
N LEU A 104 -28.95 1.33 7.20
CA LEU A 104 -29.05 -0.12 7.24
C LEU A 104 -28.28 -0.69 8.43
N THR A 105 -28.72 -1.85 8.91
CA THR A 105 -28.03 -2.62 9.95
C THR A 105 -26.68 -3.16 9.47
N VAL A 106 -25.85 -3.65 10.39
CA VAL A 106 -24.61 -4.36 10.06
C VAL A 106 -24.93 -5.58 9.18
N ARG A 107 -25.98 -6.33 9.50
CA ARG A 107 -26.45 -7.47 8.72
C ARG A 107 -26.78 -7.06 7.28
N GLU A 108 -27.66 -6.09 7.11
CA GLU A 108 -28.10 -5.63 5.79
C GLU A 108 -26.95 -5.08 4.96
N ASN A 109 -26.03 -4.32 5.58
CA ASN A 109 -24.83 -3.83 4.91
C ASN A 109 -23.88 -4.96 4.47
N THR A 110 -23.77 -6.05 5.25
CA THR A 110 -22.96 -7.20 4.86
C THR A 110 -23.47 -7.82 3.56
N TYR A 111 -24.79 -8.00 3.45
CA TYR A 111 -25.40 -8.49 2.21
C TYR A 111 -25.34 -7.50 1.06
N LEU A 112 -25.58 -6.22 1.34
CA LEU A 112 -25.47 -5.15 0.34
C LEU A 112 -24.06 -5.12 -0.26
N ARG A 113 -23.05 -5.16 0.59
CA ARG A 113 -21.65 -5.14 0.15
C ARG A 113 -21.28 -6.39 -0.62
N GLY A 114 -21.74 -7.58 -0.18
CA GLY A 114 -21.57 -8.82 -0.93
C GLY A 114 -22.18 -8.76 -2.32
N ALA A 115 -23.38 -8.22 -2.44
CA ALA A 115 -24.06 -8.03 -3.74
C ALA A 115 -23.31 -7.05 -4.65
N MET A 116 -22.79 -5.96 -4.10
CA MET A 116 -21.95 -4.99 -4.85
C MET A 116 -20.63 -5.60 -5.37
N LEU A 117 -20.10 -6.59 -4.65
CA LEU A 117 -18.93 -7.37 -5.07
C LEU A 117 -19.27 -8.51 -6.05
N GLY A 118 -20.57 -8.68 -6.39
CA GLY A 118 -21.05 -9.68 -7.34
C GLY A 118 -21.38 -11.04 -6.73
N TYR A 119 -21.42 -11.18 -5.41
CA TYR A 119 -21.73 -12.44 -4.74
C TYR A 119 -23.24 -12.66 -4.62
N THR A 120 -23.65 -13.93 -4.77
CA THR A 120 -25.05 -14.32 -4.61
C THR A 120 -25.48 -14.30 -3.13
N ARG A 121 -26.79 -14.15 -2.89
CA ARG A 121 -27.33 -14.22 -1.54
C ARG A 121 -27.07 -15.56 -0.86
N ALA A 122 -27.10 -16.66 -1.62
CA ALA A 122 -26.81 -18.00 -1.10
C ALA A 122 -25.37 -18.08 -0.56
N PHE A 123 -24.40 -17.63 -1.35
CA PHE A 123 -23.00 -17.56 -0.94
C PHE A 123 -22.81 -16.66 0.31
N MET A 124 -23.46 -15.49 0.33
CA MET A 124 -23.36 -14.60 1.49
C MET A 124 -23.99 -15.19 2.75
N ASN A 125 -25.05 -16.04 2.63
CA ASN A 125 -25.60 -16.76 3.77
C ASN A 125 -24.58 -17.73 4.37
N GLU A 126 -23.80 -18.43 3.55
CA GLU A 126 -22.75 -19.36 4.00
C GLU A 126 -21.60 -18.62 4.69
N MET A 127 -21.24 -17.43 4.20
CA MET A 127 -20.10 -16.66 4.69
C MET A 127 -20.45 -15.73 5.86
N TYR A 128 -21.72 -15.44 6.08
CA TYR A 128 -22.18 -14.38 6.98
C TYR A 128 -21.64 -14.54 8.41
N ASP A 129 -21.82 -15.71 9.01
CA ASP A 129 -21.40 -15.95 10.39
C ASP A 129 -19.87 -15.80 10.54
N SER A 130 -19.09 -16.33 9.59
CA SER A 130 -17.65 -16.18 9.56
C SER A 130 -17.21 -14.72 9.42
N ILE A 131 -17.90 -13.93 8.59
CA ILE A 131 -17.63 -12.49 8.43
C ILE A 131 -17.86 -11.75 9.74
N ILE A 132 -19.00 -11.98 10.40
CA ILE A 132 -19.39 -11.30 11.63
C ILE A 132 -18.48 -11.70 12.80
N GLU A 133 -18.12 -12.98 12.88
CA GLU A 133 -17.19 -13.48 13.90
C GLU A 133 -15.79 -12.90 13.70
N PHE A 134 -15.30 -12.87 12.46
CA PHE A 134 -13.99 -12.29 12.16
C PHE A 134 -13.97 -10.78 12.47
N ALA A 135 -15.04 -10.04 12.14
CA ALA A 135 -15.19 -8.63 12.42
C ALA A 135 -15.40 -8.31 13.93
N GLU A 136 -15.70 -9.34 14.75
CA GLU A 136 -16.03 -9.20 16.18
C GLU A 136 -17.27 -8.31 16.41
N LEU A 137 -18.29 -8.50 15.56
CA LEU A 137 -19.53 -7.68 15.57
C LEU A 137 -20.78 -8.48 15.91
N LYS A 138 -20.65 -9.62 16.58
CA LYS A 138 -21.75 -10.52 16.90
C LYS A 138 -22.90 -9.82 17.65
N ASP A 139 -22.59 -8.94 18.58
CA ASP A 139 -23.58 -8.23 19.39
C ASP A 139 -24.14 -6.99 18.69
N PHE A 140 -23.58 -6.59 17.55
CA PHE A 140 -23.93 -5.38 16.81
C PHE A 140 -24.68 -5.62 15.51
N GLN A 141 -25.04 -6.87 15.20
CA GLN A 141 -25.59 -7.27 13.90
C GLN A 141 -26.83 -6.48 13.48
N GLU A 142 -27.71 -6.19 14.43
CA GLU A 142 -28.97 -5.48 14.20
C GLU A 142 -28.86 -3.96 14.47
N HIS A 143 -27.65 -3.47 14.79
CA HIS A 143 -27.46 -2.03 15.00
C HIS A 143 -27.29 -1.33 13.65
N PRO A 144 -27.82 -0.09 13.50
CA PRO A 144 -27.57 0.74 12.33
C PRO A 144 -26.07 1.02 12.15
N PHE A 145 -25.56 0.90 10.93
CA PHE A 145 -24.13 1.04 10.62
C PHE A 145 -23.55 2.39 11.06
N LYS A 146 -24.36 3.47 11.02
CA LYS A 146 -23.92 4.80 11.50
C LYS A 146 -23.54 4.85 12.96
N GLN A 147 -24.06 3.92 13.79
CA GLN A 147 -23.78 3.86 15.23
C GLN A 147 -22.44 3.18 15.56
N LEU A 148 -21.84 2.46 14.58
CA LEU A 148 -20.55 1.83 14.77
C LEU A 148 -19.43 2.88 14.84
N SER A 149 -18.40 2.59 15.65
CA SER A 149 -17.15 3.35 15.64
C SER A 149 -16.44 3.20 14.28
N SER A 150 -15.51 4.11 13.98
CA SER A 150 -14.70 4.01 12.74
C SER A 150 -13.92 2.69 12.66
N GLY A 151 -13.36 2.23 13.79
CA GLY A 151 -12.68 0.94 13.88
C GLY A 151 -13.59 -0.25 13.58
N MET A 152 -14.82 -0.28 14.13
CA MET A 152 -15.80 -1.33 13.86
C MET A 152 -16.24 -1.36 12.40
N LYS A 153 -16.44 -0.18 11.79
CA LYS A 153 -16.76 -0.03 10.36
C LYS A 153 -15.65 -0.61 9.48
N SER A 154 -14.42 -0.28 9.78
CA SER A 154 -13.25 -0.77 9.07
C SER A 154 -13.06 -2.28 9.25
N ARG A 155 -13.31 -2.82 10.46
CA ARG A 155 -13.27 -4.27 10.71
C ARG A 155 -14.30 -5.02 9.87
N LEU A 156 -15.54 -4.54 9.80
CA LEU A 156 -16.57 -5.15 8.96
C LEU A 156 -16.19 -5.15 7.49
N ALA A 157 -15.76 -3.99 6.99
CA ALA A 157 -15.38 -3.84 5.58
C ALA A 157 -14.21 -4.75 5.18
N PHE A 158 -13.18 -4.83 6.03
CA PHE A 158 -12.05 -5.73 5.85
C PHE A 158 -12.50 -7.21 5.87
N SER A 159 -13.34 -7.59 6.82
CA SER A 159 -13.82 -8.96 6.96
C SER A 159 -14.61 -9.43 5.73
N ILE A 160 -15.49 -8.59 5.21
CA ILE A 160 -16.22 -8.87 3.97
C ILE A 160 -15.23 -9.07 2.81
N ALA A 161 -14.32 -8.11 2.60
CA ALA A 161 -13.40 -8.14 1.46
C ALA A 161 -12.44 -9.34 1.49
N CYS A 162 -12.01 -9.78 2.68
CA CYS A 162 -11.01 -10.84 2.81
C CYS A 162 -11.62 -12.26 2.87
N LEU A 163 -12.82 -12.41 3.40
CA LEU A 163 -13.42 -13.75 3.58
C LEU A 163 -14.15 -14.26 2.34
N VAL A 164 -14.50 -13.39 1.41
CA VAL A 164 -15.14 -13.77 0.14
C VAL A 164 -14.16 -14.26 -0.95
N SER A 165 -12.85 -14.33 -0.63
CA SER A 165 -11.79 -14.89 -1.50
C SER A 165 -11.83 -14.36 -2.94
N PRO A 166 -11.52 -13.10 -3.20
CA PRO A 166 -11.49 -12.52 -4.54
C PRO A 166 -10.34 -13.09 -5.38
N ASP A 167 -10.45 -13.02 -6.73
CA ASP A 167 -9.35 -13.36 -7.63
C ASP A 167 -8.24 -12.30 -7.60
N ILE A 168 -8.62 -11.03 -7.41
CA ILE A 168 -7.73 -9.87 -7.36
C ILE A 168 -8.00 -9.08 -6.10
N LEU A 169 -6.95 -8.82 -5.31
CA LEU A 169 -7.01 -8.05 -4.07
C LEU A 169 -6.20 -6.77 -4.21
N ILE A 170 -6.83 -5.62 -4.02
CA ILE A 170 -6.17 -4.32 -4.07
C ILE A 170 -6.04 -3.77 -2.64
N LEU A 171 -4.80 -3.54 -2.22
CA LEU A 171 -4.40 -3.07 -0.90
C LEU A 171 -3.84 -1.65 -1.03
N ASP A 172 -4.44 -0.68 -0.36
CA ASP A 172 -3.93 0.69 -0.28
C ASP A 172 -3.71 1.04 1.18
N GLU A 173 -2.46 1.24 1.60
CA GLU A 173 -2.02 1.68 2.95
C GLU A 173 -2.81 1.13 4.17
N VAL A 174 -3.93 0.47 3.96
CA VAL A 174 -4.99 0.14 4.91
C VAL A 174 -4.71 -1.15 5.69
N LEU A 175 -3.50 -1.72 5.62
CA LEU A 175 -3.15 -2.89 6.47
C LEU A 175 -3.12 -2.55 7.97
N SER A 176 -3.32 -1.27 8.33
CA SER A 176 -3.40 -0.79 9.72
C SER A 176 -4.84 -0.64 10.21
N VAL A 177 -5.75 -1.56 9.82
CA VAL A 177 -7.17 -1.51 10.21
C VAL A 177 -7.37 -2.01 11.63
N GLY A 178 -8.12 -1.23 12.42
CA GLY A 178 -8.52 -1.61 13.78
C GLY A 178 -7.48 -1.34 14.86
N ASP A 179 -7.71 -1.93 16.03
CA ASP A 179 -6.78 -1.91 17.16
C ASP A 179 -5.63 -2.92 16.98
N GLY A 180 -4.67 -2.93 17.91
CA GLY A 180 -3.47 -3.77 17.79
C GLY A 180 -3.74 -5.28 17.68
N ALA A 181 -4.81 -5.78 18.29
CA ALA A 181 -5.19 -7.20 18.24
C ALA A 181 -5.80 -7.56 16.88
N PHE A 182 -6.72 -6.74 16.38
CA PHE A 182 -7.34 -6.93 15.06
C PHE A 182 -6.34 -6.76 13.93
N ARG A 183 -5.40 -5.82 14.07
CA ARG A 183 -4.31 -5.62 13.11
C ARG A 183 -3.49 -6.90 12.90
N LYS A 184 -3.07 -7.57 14.00
CA LYS A 184 -2.32 -8.83 13.89
C LYS A 184 -3.15 -9.94 13.23
N LYS A 185 -4.44 -10.04 13.58
CA LYS A 185 -5.41 -10.98 12.98
C LYS A 185 -5.57 -10.73 11.49
N SER A 186 -5.68 -9.46 11.09
CA SER A 186 -5.81 -9.03 9.69
C SER A 186 -4.55 -9.32 8.89
N GLU A 187 -3.36 -9.04 9.43
CA GLU A 187 -2.07 -9.35 8.80
C GLU A 187 -1.90 -10.85 8.56
N THR A 188 -2.28 -11.68 9.54
CA THR A 188 -2.24 -13.15 9.40
C THR A 188 -3.19 -13.61 8.29
N LYS A 189 -4.44 -13.13 8.32
CA LYS A 189 -5.44 -13.48 7.29
C LYS A 189 -5.01 -13.06 5.90
N MET A 190 -4.40 -11.88 5.77
CA MET A 190 -3.85 -11.40 4.51
C MET A 190 -2.77 -12.32 3.96
N LYS A 191 -1.82 -12.76 4.82
CA LYS A 191 -0.77 -13.69 4.43
C LYS A 191 -1.35 -15.03 3.95
N GLU A 192 -2.39 -15.54 4.63
CA GLU A 192 -3.11 -16.75 4.20
C GLU A 192 -3.72 -16.59 2.80
N ILE A 193 -4.41 -15.47 2.55
CA ILE A 193 -5.05 -15.19 1.25
C ILE A 193 -4.01 -15.12 0.14
N LEU A 194 -2.93 -14.40 0.36
CA LEU A 194 -1.85 -14.24 -0.62
C LEU A 194 -1.11 -15.56 -0.88
N SER A 195 -0.88 -16.37 0.16
CA SER A 195 -0.29 -17.70 -0.02
C SER A 195 -1.21 -18.68 -0.75
N GLY A 196 -2.52 -18.40 -0.80
CA GLY A 196 -3.52 -19.13 -1.57
C GLY A 196 -3.50 -18.86 -3.08
N GLY A 197 -2.59 -18.03 -3.58
CA GLY A 197 -2.42 -17.73 -5.01
C GLY A 197 -3.37 -16.66 -5.54
N VAL A 198 -3.93 -15.83 -4.66
CA VAL A 198 -4.68 -14.61 -5.03
C VAL A 198 -3.70 -13.61 -5.63
N THR A 199 -4.09 -12.96 -6.72
CA THR A 199 -3.30 -11.88 -7.32
C THR A 199 -3.51 -10.60 -6.52
N GLY A 200 -2.43 -9.88 -6.21
CA GLY A 200 -2.55 -8.67 -5.39
C GLY A 200 -1.88 -7.45 -6.01
N ILE A 201 -2.41 -6.29 -5.65
CA ILE A 201 -1.77 -4.99 -5.88
C ILE A 201 -1.67 -4.30 -4.53
N LEU A 202 -0.45 -3.95 -4.13
CA LEU A 202 -0.16 -3.24 -2.89
C LEU A 202 0.35 -1.83 -3.21
N VAL A 203 -0.33 -0.81 -2.71
CA VAL A 203 0.21 0.54 -2.63
C VAL A 203 0.61 0.80 -1.20
N SER A 204 1.89 1.02 -0.95
CA SER A 204 2.40 1.27 0.39
C SER A 204 3.57 2.25 0.36
N HIS A 205 3.62 3.11 1.38
CA HIS A 205 4.82 3.92 1.67
C HIS A 205 5.87 3.14 2.46
N SER A 206 5.54 1.93 2.95
CA SER A 206 6.47 1.05 3.65
C SER A 206 7.18 0.12 2.67
N LEU A 207 8.39 0.48 2.25
CA LEU A 207 9.20 -0.39 1.38
C LEU A 207 9.54 -1.75 2.00
N PRO A 208 9.79 -1.88 3.32
CA PRO A 208 9.91 -3.21 3.94
C PRO A 208 8.69 -4.12 3.70
N GLN A 209 7.48 -3.54 3.66
CA GLN A 209 6.26 -4.28 3.36
C GLN A 209 6.20 -4.68 1.88
N VAL A 210 6.58 -3.78 0.97
CA VAL A 210 6.67 -4.07 -0.48
C VAL A 210 7.66 -5.22 -0.71
N ARG A 211 8.86 -5.18 -0.11
CA ARG A 211 9.87 -6.24 -0.23
C ARG A 211 9.38 -7.59 0.29
N SER A 212 8.64 -7.60 1.40
CA SER A 212 8.19 -8.85 2.04
C SER A 212 6.99 -9.50 1.37
N MET A 213 6.20 -8.74 0.60
CA MET A 213 4.92 -9.20 0.07
C MET A 213 4.86 -9.23 -1.46
N CYS A 214 5.69 -8.44 -2.16
CA CYS A 214 5.57 -8.29 -3.61
C CYS A 214 6.67 -9.04 -4.34
N ASN A 215 6.31 -9.65 -5.49
CA ASN A 215 7.24 -10.26 -6.43
C ASN A 215 7.41 -9.42 -7.71
N LYS A 216 6.62 -8.35 -7.86
CA LYS A 216 6.75 -7.38 -8.94
C LYS A 216 6.62 -5.96 -8.38
N ILE A 217 7.26 -5.02 -9.06
CA ILE A 217 7.23 -3.61 -8.67
C ILE A 217 6.91 -2.73 -9.87
N LEU A 218 6.05 -1.75 -9.66
CA LEU A 218 5.75 -0.68 -10.60
C LEU A 218 6.13 0.66 -9.94
N TRP A 219 7.15 1.31 -10.46
CA TRP A 219 7.55 2.63 -10.01
C TRP A 219 6.91 3.71 -10.88
N LEU A 220 6.14 4.58 -10.24
CA LEU A 220 5.49 5.73 -10.88
C LEU A 220 6.10 7.03 -10.38
N ASP A 221 6.29 7.99 -11.29
CA ASP A 221 6.64 9.36 -10.94
C ASP A 221 5.92 10.35 -11.87
N HIS A 222 5.20 11.33 -11.28
CA HIS A 222 4.43 12.35 -12.00
C HIS A 222 3.57 11.78 -13.16
N GLY A 223 2.87 10.68 -12.90
CA GLY A 223 2.00 10.01 -13.87
C GLY A 223 2.73 9.25 -14.97
N ARG A 224 4.03 9.01 -14.82
CA ARG A 224 4.83 8.23 -15.77
C ARG A 224 5.33 6.97 -15.14
N GLN A 225 5.40 5.93 -15.91
CA GLN A 225 6.05 4.68 -15.54
C GLN A 225 7.56 4.85 -15.64
N ILE A 226 8.26 4.70 -14.52
CA ILE A 226 9.72 4.67 -14.46
C ILE A 226 10.21 3.25 -14.72
N ALA A 227 9.56 2.27 -14.07
CA ALA A 227 9.90 0.87 -14.25
C ALA A 227 8.71 -0.05 -13.95
N PHE A 228 8.72 -1.25 -14.56
CA PHE A 228 7.95 -2.41 -14.16
C PHE A 228 8.87 -3.63 -14.27
N THR A 229 9.09 -4.33 -13.14
CA THR A 229 10.08 -5.41 -13.04
C THR A 229 9.76 -6.36 -11.88
N ASP A 230 10.46 -7.49 -11.83
CA ASP A 230 10.49 -8.46 -10.72
C ASP A 230 11.70 -8.27 -9.78
N GLU A 231 12.61 -7.35 -10.08
CA GLU A 231 13.77 -7.00 -9.24
C GLU A 231 13.37 -6.08 -8.07
N VAL A 232 12.45 -6.55 -7.22
CA VAL A 232 11.81 -5.72 -6.18
C VAL A 232 12.83 -5.07 -5.24
N ASP A 233 13.82 -5.83 -4.76
CA ASP A 233 14.79 -5.31 -3.78
C ASP A 233 15.67 -4.22 -4.37
N LEU A 234 16.18 -4.42 -5.58
CA LEU A 234 17.02 -3.46 -6.30
C LEU A 234 16.27 -2.13 -6.50
N TYR A 235 15.03 -2.22 -6.98
CA TYR A 235 14.23 -1.02 -7.25
C TYR A 235 13.71 -0.33 -5.98
N CYS A 236 13.52 -1.06 -4.90
CA CYS A 236 13.24 -0.46 -3.59
C CYS A 236 14.45 0.31 -3.06
N ASP A 237 15.68 -0.22 -3.17
CA ASP A 237 16.90 0.48 -2.76
C ASP A 237 17.11 1.74 -3.60
N ALA A 238 16.95 1.64 -4.91
CA ALA A 238 17.06 2.78 -5.81
C ALA A 238 16.00 3.85 -5.51
N TYR A 239 14.78 3.45 -5.16
CA TYR A 239 13.70 4.37 -4.80
C TYR A 239 13.98 5.10 -3.47
N GLU A 240 14.54 4.41 -2.46
CA GLU A 240 15.00 5.04 -1.21
C GLU A 240 16.03 6.13 -1.49
N GLU A 241 17.02 5.85 -2.35
CA GLU A 241 18.02 6.84 -2.72
C GLU A 241 17.42 7.98 -3.57
N PHE A 242 16.46 7.68 -4.46
CA PHE A 242 15.72 8.71 -5.18
C PHE A 242 14.97 9.65 -4.23
N LEU A 243 14.35 9.14 -3.17
CA LEU A 243 13.66 9.99 -2.19
C LEU A 243 14.62 10.98 -1.51
N HIS A 244 15.89 10.60 -1.34
CA HIS A 244 16.94 11.44 -0.78
C HIS A 244 17.54 12.39 -1.82
N SER A 245 18.01 11.86 -2.95
CA SER A 245 18.76 12.61 -3.97
C SER A 245 17.89 13.38 -4.96
N ARG A 246 16.60 12.99 -5.11
CA ARG A 246 15.66 13.50 -6.12
C ARG A 246 16.13 13.27 -7.57
N LYS A 247 17.03 12.33 -7.80
CA LYS A 247 17.52 11.97 -9.13
C LYS A 247 16.77 10.75 -9.65
N LEU A 248 15.98 10.93 -10.72
CA LEU A 248 15.31 9.82 -11.38
C LEU A 248 16.29 9.01 -12.24
N PRO A 249 16.19 7.67 -12.24
CA PRO A 249 16.96 6.84 -13.16
C PRO A 249 16.40 6.96 -14.59
N ASN A 250 17.29 6.95 -15.58
CA ASN A 250 16.91 6.91 -17.00
C ASN A 250 17.24 5.56 -17.66
N SER A 251 17.98 4.71 -16.96
CA SER A 251 18.41 3.39 -17.42
C SER A 251 18.51 2.42 -16.24
N HIS A 252 18.59 1.13 -16.53
CA HIS A 252 18.82 0.10 -15.52
C HIS A 252 20.15 0.34 -14.77
N SER A 253 21.20 0.75 -15.47
CA SER A 253 22.48 1.08 -14.81
C SER A 253 22.41 2.30 -13.88
N ASP A 254 21.47 3.22 -14.09
CA ASP A 254 21.20 4.30 -13.13
C ASP A 254 20.50 3.78 -11.87
N VAL A 255 19.61 2.78 -12.03
CA VAL A 255 18.96 2.09 -10.90
C VAL A 255 20.00 1.37 -10.05
N GLU A 256 20.92 0.60 -10.66
CA GLU A 256 22.01 -0.07 -9.96
C GLU A 256 22.86 0.93 -9.17
N ARG A 257 23.25 2.05 -9.79
CA ARG A 257 24.04 3.11 -9.12
C ARG A 257 23.29 3.77 -7.95
N LEU A 258 21.99 3.98 -8.08
CA LEU A 258 21.18 4.51 -6.97
C LEU A 258 21.09 3.49 -5.83
N ALA A 259 20.88 2.21 -6.14
CA ALA A 259 20.83 1.15 -5.13
C ALA A 259 22.17 1.01 -4.39
N GLU A 260 23.31 1.03 -5.12
CA GLU A 260 24.64 1.02 -4.52
C GLU A 260 24.85 2.23 -3.61
N ALA A 261 24.46 3.43 -4.04
CA ALA A 261 24.58 4.66 -3.24
C ALA A 261 23.74 4.56 -1.95
N PHE A 262 22.53 3.99 -2.03
CA PHE A 262 21.71 3.72 -0.85
C PHE A 262 22.40 2.77 0.13
N GLN A 263 22.94 1.65 -0.37
CA GLN A 263 23.63 0.67 0.48
C GLN A 263 24.86 1.27 1.16
N GLN A 264 25.65 2.07 0.43
CA GLN A 264 26.81 2.78 0.99
C GLN A 264 26.37 3.78 2.07
N ARG A 265 25.31 4.55 1.85
CA ARG A 265 24.76 5.49 2.82
C ARG A 265 24.27 4.78 4.07
N MET A 266 23.53 3.67 3.93
CA MET A 266 23.05 2.88 5.06
C MET A 266 24.17 2.27 5.88
N GLN A 267 25.26 1.84 5.21
CA GLN A 267 26.45 1.33 5.90
C GLN A 267 27.14 2.44 6.68
N ALA A 268 27.34 3.63 6.07
CA ALA A 268 27.94 4.78 6.75
C ALA A 268 27.11 5.26 7.96
N GLU A 269 25.77 5.26 7.84
CA GLU A 269 24.86 5.61 8.95
C GLU A 269 24.99 4.61 10.11
N LYS A 270 25.11 3.32 9.83
CA LYS A 270 25.33 2.27 10.85
C LYS A 270 26.67 2.47 11.57
N GLU A 271 27.73 2.75 10.82
CA GLU A 271 29.08 2.99 11.38
C GLU A 271 29.10 4.25 12.26
N MET A 272 28.48 5.34 11.81
CA MET A 272 28.35 6.56 12.62
C MET A 272 27.52 6.34 13.89
N ALA A 273 26.44 5.55 13.81
CA ALA A 273 25.63 5.22 14.98
C ALA A 273 26.44 4.40 16.00
N GLN A 274 27.20 3.41 15.54
CA GLN A 274 28.09 2.61 16.38
C GLN A 274 29.18 3.49 17.03
N GLU A 275 29.80 4.40 16.28
CA GLU A 275 30.81 5.30 16.80
C GLU A 275 30.25 6.24 17.88
N LYS A 276 29.04 6.79 17.67
CA LYS A 276 28.35 7.60 18.71
C LYS A 276 28.09 6.79 19.99
N GLU A 277 27.69 5.53 19.86
CA GLU A 277 27.43 4.65 21.00
C GLU A 277 28.73 4.35 21.76
N ILE A 278 29.82 4.08 21.04
CA ILE A 278 31.17 3.89 21.64
C ILE A 278 31.62 5.14 22.38
N LYS A 279 31.52 6.33 21.78
CA LYS A 279 31.87 7.61 22.42
C LYS A 279 31.07 7.87 23.70
N LYS A 280 29.77 7.49 23.70
CA LYS A 280 28.92 7.60 24.87
C LYS A 280 29.42 6.69 26.01
N ILE A 281 29.83 5.47 25.70
CA ILE A 281 30.39 4.52 26.68
C ILE A 281 31.72 5.07 27.24
N GLN A 282 32.63 5.54 26.37
CA GLN A 282 33.90 6.13 26.80
C GLN A 282 33.70 7.29 27.78
N TYR A 283 32.74 8.19 27.47
CA TYR A 283 32.39 9.30 28.35
C TYR A 283 31.91 8.86 29.74
N VAL A 284 31.09 7.80 29.81
CA VAL A 284 30.59 7.22 31.09
C VAL A 284 31.75 6.59 31.88
N ILE A 285 32.67 5.90 31.22
CA ILE A 285 33.88 5.32 31.85
C ILE A 285 34.78 6.43 32.45
N GLU A 286 35.02 7.50 31.71
CA GLU A 286 35.83 8.64 32.16
C GLU A 286 35.25 9.34 33.37
N LYS A 287 33.92 9.41 33.51
CA LYS A 287 33.25 9.99 34.67
C LYS A 287 33.27 9.11 35.92
N GLY A 288 33.78 7.90 35.86
CA GLY A 288 33.96 7.01 37.00
C GLY A 288 32.68 6.24 37.41
N GLU A 289 31.63 6.28 36.63
CA GLU A 289 30.38 5.54 36.83
C GLU A 289 30.56 4.11 36.31
N LYS A 290 31.37 3.31 37.04
CA LYS A 290 31.83 1.98 36.57
C LYS A 290 30.69 0.99 36.31
N GLU A 291 29.67 0.93 37.15
CA GLU A 291 28.57 -0.02 36.99
C GLU A 291 27.71 0.31 35.77
N GLU A 292 27.38 1.57 35.57
CA GLU A 292 26.55 2.03 34.42
C GLU A 292 27.32 1.91 33.11
N ALA A 293 28.65 2.15 33.12
CA ALA A 293 29.51 1.98 31.97
C ALA A 293 29.64 0.51 31.53
N VAL A 294 29.78 -0.41 32.48
CA VAL A 294 29.84 -1.86 32.21
C VAL A 294 28.51 -2.32 31.63
N LEU A 295 27.37 -1.87 32.19
CA LEU A 295 26.04 -2.24 31.71
C LEU A 295 25.80 -1.70 30.30
N ALA A 296 26.21 -0.47 30.02
CA ALA A 296 26.14 0.14 28.68
C ALA A 296 27.02 -0.59 27.67
N ALA A 297 28.25 -0.92 28.04
CA ALA A 297 29.19 -1.70 27.19
C ALA A 297 28.64 -3.10 26.88
N LEU A 298 28.10 -3.80 27.86
CA LEU A 298 27.49 -5.12 27.69
C LEU A 298 26.26 -5.06 26.76
N ASN A 299 25.45 -4.02 26.86
CA ASN A 299 24.30 -3.84 25.97
C ASN A 299 24.72 -3.58 24.52
N VAL A 300 25.79 -2.82 24.28
CA VAL A 300 26.34 -2.57 22.94
C VAL A 300 26.93 -3.86 22.35
N ILE A 301 27.72 -4.58 23.13
CA ILE A 301 28.31 -5.86 22.72
C ILE A 301 27.20 -6.87 22.41
N ARG A 302 26.19 -6.97 23.27
CA ARG A 302 25.03 -7.87 23.04
C ARG A 302 24.27 -7.54 21.76
N ARG A 303 24.19 -6.27 21.40
CA ARG A 303 23.45 -5.80 20.20
C ARG A 303 24.23 -5.93 18.92
N HIS A 304 25.54 -5.66 18.92
CA HIS A 304 26.35 -5.53 17.71
C HIS A 304 27.38 -6.65 17.50
N ARG A 305 27.83 -7.31 18.59
CA ARG A 305 28.82 -8.38 18.56
C ARG A 305 28.54 -9.46 19.61
N PRO A 306 27.39 -10.16 19.51
CA PRO A 306 27.01 -11.17 20.50
C PRO A 306 28.03 -12.33 20.63
N GLU A 307 28.85 -12.57 19.59
CA GLU A 307 29.93 -13.53 19.60
C GLU A 307 31.00 -13.23 20.66
N LEU A 308 31.25 -11.97 20.98
CA LEU A 308 32.23 -11.57 21.98
C LEU A 308 31.78 -11.89 23.42
N LEU A 309 30.46 -11.93 23.67
CA LEU A 309 29.93 -12.29 25.00
C LEU A 309 30.09 -13.81 25.30
N ARG A 310 30.02 -14.65 24.26
CA ARG A 310 30.21 -16.12 24.44
C ARG A 310 31.61 -16.48 24.92
N ASN A 311 32.63 -15.67 24.53
CA ASN A 311 34.00 -15.89 24.98
C ASN A 311 34.23 -15.45 26.45
N ILE A 312 33.47 -14.45 26.92
CA ILE A 312 33.55 -13.97 28.31
C ILE A 312 32.87 -14.92 29.29
N GLU A 313 31.81 -15.62 28.86
CA GLU A 313 31.10 -16.63 29.68
C GLU A 313 31.81 -18.00 29.76
N GLN A 314 32.77 -18.23 28.87
CA GLN A 314 33.58 -19.47 28.89
C GLN A 314 34.85 -19.40 29.75
N ASP A 315 35.28 -18.18 30.15
CA ASP A 315 36.48 -17.95 30.97
C ASP A 315 36.14 -17.72 32.47
N GLN A 316 34.90 -17.94 32.90
CA GLN A 316 34.47 -18.00 34.30
C GLN A 316 34.06 -19.44 34.71
#